data_353dacb47bbe545d886cf01ad588c069
#
_entry.id   353dacb47bbe545d886cf01ad588c069
#
_cell.length_a   1.000
_cell.length_b   1.000
_cell.length_c   1.000
_cell.angle_alpha   90.00
_cell.angle_beta   90.00
_cell.angle_gamma   90.00
#
_symmetry.space_group_name_H-M   'P 1'
#
loop_
_entity.id
_entity.type
_entity.pdbx_description
1 polymer ?
#
loop_
_entity_poly.entity_id
_entity_poly.type
_entity_poly.pdbx_seq_one_letter_code
_entity_poly.pdbx_strand_id
1 'polypeptide(L)'
;TAWYTPGHAVHHIAWEVSCSQEPLERVLFTGDVAGVRMGGGPVMPPCPPPDIQVEDWLASIQLMRDLPSERFFLTHFGEIGDKNSHLDALAKRLLTWADWMRPHAEANTLPESIVPAFQSFVNAELMAAGVAKEDLARYEAANPAFMSVAGLMRYWKKKK
;
A
#
# COMPACT_ATOMS: atom_id res chain seq x y z
N THR A 1 7.32 -4.49 -20.46
CA THR A 1 5.98 -5.09 -20.32
C THR A 1 5.15 -4.25 -19.38
N ALA A 2 3.86 -4.06 -19.70
CA ALA A 2 2.88 -3.46 -18.81
C ALA A 2 2.07 -4.58 -18.14
N TRP A 3 1.95 -4.53 -16.83
CA TRP A 3 1.18 -5.47 -16.03
C TRP A 3 -0.02 -4.77 -15.42
N TYR A 4 -1.23 -5.26 -15.70
CA TYR A 4 -2.43 -4.77 -15.06
C TYR A 4 -2.46 -5.20 -13.60
N THR A 5 -2.42 -4.24 -12.68
CA THR A 5 -2.27 -4.45 -11.24
C THR A 5 -3.32 -3.64 -10.46
N PRO A 6 -4.61 -3.97 -10.60
CA PRO A 6 -5.69 -3.26 -9.91
C PRO A 6 -5.63 -3.43 -8.40
N GLY A 7 -6.36 -2.60 -7.67
CA GLY A 7 -6.55 -2.70 -6.22
C GLY A 7 -6.34 -1.39 -5.50
N HIS A 8 -5.19 -0.72 -5.69
CA HIS A 8 -5.01 0.68 -5.30
C HIS A 8 -5.92 1.60 -6.12
N ALA A 9 -5.97 1.35 -7.42
CA ALA A 9 -6.92 1.97 -8.37
C ALA A 9 -7.30 0.94 -9.43
N VAL A 10 -8.51 1.05 -10.00
CA VAL A 10 -9.00 0.10 -11.02
C VAL A 10 -8.19 0.11 -12.31
N HIS A 11 -7.54 1.22 -12.64
CA HIS A 11 -6.75 1.40 -13.86
C HIS A 11 -5.24 1.25 -13.63
N HIS A 12 -4.83 0.78 -12.45
CA HIS A 12 -3.42 0.74 -12.07
C HIS A 12 -2.62 -0.25 -12.93
N ILE A 13 -1.41 0.16 -13.33
CA ILE A 13 -0.46 -0.60 -14.14
C ILE A 13 0.93 -0.50 -13.51
N ALA A 14 1.59 -1.65 -13.36
CA ALA A 14 3.02 -1.73 -13.07
C ALA A 14 3.81 -1.95 -14.37
N TRP A 15 5.04 -1.42 -14.45
CA TRP A 15 5.88 -1.50 -15.62
C TRP A 15 7.14 -2.32 -15.36
N GLU A 16 7.26 -3.44 -16.05
CA GLU A 16 8.49 -4.23 -16.04
C GLU A 16 9.41 -3.76 -17.19
N VAL A 17 10.64 -3.44 -16.84
CA VAL A 17 11.70 -3.07 -17.77
C VAL A 17 12.80 -4.10 -17.66
N SER A 18 13.26 -4.61 -18.81
CA SER A 18 14.43 -5.48 -18.92
C SER A 18 15.52 -4.79 -19.70
N CYS A 19 16.75 -4.86 -19.20
CA CYS A 19 17.93 -4.48 -19.95
C CYS A 19 18.37 -5.64 -20.85
N SER A 20 18.67 -5.35 -22.11
CA SER A 20 19.16 -6.38 -23.08
C SER A 20 20.65 -6.71 -22.93
N GLN A 21 21.35 -6.05 -21.99
CA GLN A 21 22.75 -6.33 -21.69
C GLN A 21 22.85 -7.47 -20.68
N GLU A 22 23.86 -8.32 -20.82
CA GLU A 22 24.14 -9.38 -19.86
C GLU A 22 24.92 -8.84 -18.63
N PRO A 23 24.56 -9.24 -17.39
CA PRO A 23 23.44 -10.11 -17.05
C PRO A 23 22.08 -9.43 -17.26
N LEU A 24 21.07 -10.19 -17.69
CA LEU A 24 19.71 -9.70 -17.90
C LEU A 24 19.10 -9.22 -16.58
N GLU A 25 19.06 -7.91 -16.38
CA GLU A 25 18.38 -7.31 -15.25
C GLU A 25 16.91 -7.00 -15.59
N ARG A 26 16.02 -7.40 -14.69
CA ARG A 26 14.59 -7.05 -14.74
C ARG A 26 14.23 -6.25 -13.53
N VAL A 27 13.65 -5.09 -13.76
CA VAL A 27 13.18 -4.19 -12.71
C VAL A 27 11.69 -3.92 -12.89
N LEU A 28 10.97 -3.78 -11.80
CA LEU A 28 9.55 -3.44 -11.81
C LEU A 28 9.34 -2.05 -11.21
N PHE A 29 8.81 -1.14 -12.01
CA PHE A 29 8.25 0.13 -11.56
C PHE A 29 6.82 -0.15 -11.11
N THR A 30 6.63 -0.20 -9.81
CA THR A 30 5.42 -0.79 -9.22
C THR A 30 4.23 0.13 -9.20
N GLY A 31 4.41 1.43 -9.40
CA GLY A 31 3.36 2.38 -9.04
C GLY A 31 3.04 2.29 -7.55
N ASP A 32 1.81 2.65 -7.19
CA ASP A 32 1.37 2.68 -5.79
C ASP A 32 0.91 1.32 -5.25
N VAL A 33 0.74 0.33 -6.13
CA VAL A 33 0.26 -1.01 -5.74
C VAL A 33 1.25 -1.75 -4.82
N ALA A 34 2.55 -1.42 -4.87
CA ALA A 34 3.52 -1.95 -3.92
C ALA A 34 3.69 -1.10 -2.66
N GLY A 35 2.83 -0.08 -2.48
CA GLY A 35 2.80 0.72 -1.27
C GLY A 35 3.85 1.82 -1.21
N VAL A 36 3.88 2.48 -0.06
CA VAL A 36 4.81 3.56 0.31
C VAL A 36 5.79 3.05 1.35
N ARG A 37 7.09 3.24 1.15
CA ARG A 37 8.12 2.84 2.12
C ARG A 37 9.22 3.90 2.19
N MET A 38 9.49 4.43 3.37
CA MET A 38 10.54 5.42 3.56
C MET A 38 11.80 4.78 4.08
N GLY A 39 12.88 4.85 3.29
CA GLY A 39 14.16 4.25 3.64
C GLY A 39 14.02 2.77 3.98
N GLY A 40 14.62 2.32 5.07
CA GLY A 40 14.48 0.95 5.60
C GLY A 40 13.24 0.72 6.46
N GLY A 41 12.32 1.69 6.55
CA GLY A 41 11.13 1.61 7.40
C GLY A 41 10.03 0.66 6.90
N PRO A 42 8.90 0.57 7.60
CA PRO A 42 7.79 -0.28 7.22
C PRO A 42 7.07 0.23 5.97
N VAL A 43 6.55 -0.71 5.17
CA VAL A 43 5.69 -0.40 4.01
C VAL A 43 4.27 -0.08 4.47
N MET A 44 3.63 0.90 3.83
CA MET A 44 2.27 1.36 4.09
C MET A 44 1.41 1.23 2.83
N PRO A 45 0.17 0.71 2.91
CA PRO A 45 -0.75 0.70 1.78
C PRO A 45 -1.41 2.08 1.64
N PRO A 46 -1.18 2.85 0.56
CA PRO A 46 -1.95 4.06 0.28
C PRO A 46 -3.34 3.67 -0.21
N CYS A 47 -4.37 4.00 0.57
CA CYS A 47 -5.75 3.62 0.29
C CYS A 47 -6.65 4.82 -0.07
N PRO A 48 -6.34 5.64 -1.11
CA PRO A 48 -7.16 6.78 -1.47
C PRO A 48 -8.48 6.33 -2.11
N PRO A 49 -9.58 7.14 -1.99
CA PRO A 49 -10.76 6.93 -2.81
C PRO A 49 -10.43 7.23 -4.30
N PRO A 50 -11.25 6.81 -5.27
CA PRO A 50 -12.55 6.16 -5.05
C PRO A 50 -12.55 4.63 -5.17
N ASP A 51 -11.46 4.00 -5.59
CA ASP A 51 -11.51 2.69 -6.26
C ASP A 51 -10.75 1.57 -5.56
N ILE A 52 -10.47 1.71 -4.26
CA ILE A 52 -9.80 0.65 -3.49
C ILE A 52 -10.62 -0.64 -3.57
N GLN A 53 -9.92 -1.74 -3.95
CA GLN A 53 -10.42 -3.10 -3.96
C GLN A 53 -9.37 -4.02 -3.34
N VAL A 54 -9.62 -4.45 -2.11
CA VAL A 54 -8.63 -5.19 -1.31
C VAL A 54 -8.29 -6.53 -1.96
N GLU A 55 -9.28 -7.25 -2.50
CA GLU A 55 -9.09 -8.54 -3.15
C GLU A 55 -8.25 -8.43 -4.42
N ASP A 56 -8.56 -7.45 -5.27
CA ASP A 56 -7.80 -7.18 -6.49
C ASP A 56 -6.36 -6.78 -6.15
N TRP A 57 -6.19 -6.03 -5.04
CA TRP A 57 -4.86 -5.64 -4.59
C TRP A 57 -4.04 -6.83 -4.11
N LEU A 58 -4.65 -7.74 -3.37
CA LEU A 58 -3.98 -8.99 -2.96
C LEU A 58 -3.61 -9.86 -4.17
N ALA A 59 -4.47 -9.92 -5.19
CA ALA A 59 -4.16 -10.61 -6.44
C ALA A 59 -2.99 -9.93 -7.18
N SER A 60 -2.96 -8.60 -7.21
CA SER A 60 -1.85 -7.83 -7.79
C SER A 60 -0.54 -8.01 -7.02
N ILE A 61 -0.58 -8.09 -5.68
CA ILE A 61 0.58 -8.43 -4.85
C ILE A 61 1.11 -9.82 -5.20
N GLN A 62 0.21 -10.81 -5.38
CA GLN A 62 0.63 -12.16 -5.79
C GLN A 62 1.21 -12.16 -7.21
N LEU A 63 0.60 -11.44 -8.16
CA LEU A 63 1.17 -11.28 -9.49
C LEU A 63 2.59 -10.72 -9.43
N MET A 64 2.82 -9.64 -8.68
CA MET A 64 4.16 -9.05 -8.53
C MET A 64 5.16 -10.03 -7.90
N ARG A 65 4.72 -10.88 -6.97
CA ARG A 65 5.55 -11.93 -6.37
C ARG A 65 6.05 -12.93 -7.41
N ASP A 66 5.17 -13.31 -8.34
CA ASP A 66 5.44 -14.34 -9.35
C ASP A 66 6.27 -13.81 -10.53
N LEU A 67 6.39 -12.48 -10.67
CA LEU A 67 7.23 -11.88 -11.70
C LEU A 67 8.72 -12.14 -11.44
N PRO A 68 9.52 -12.32 -12.51
CA PRO A 68 10.95 -12.58 -12.39
C PRO A 68 11.78 -11.36 -11.94
N SER A 69 11.17 -10.18 -11.83
CA SER A 69 11.84 -8.97 -11.37
C SER A 69 12.16 -9.06 -9.89
N GLU A 70 13.44 -8.97 -9.53
CA GLU A 70 13.90 -9.03 -8.13
C GLU A 70 14.01 -7.63 -7.49
N ARG A 71 14.10 -6.59 -8.32
CA ARG A 71 14.22 -5.20 -7.87
C ARG A 71 12.95 -4.45 -8.19
N PHE A 72 12.36 -3.83 -7.17
CA PHE A 72 11.17 -2.99 -7.31
C PHE A 72 11.55 -1.53 -7.09
N PHE A 73 11.04 -0.66 -7.96
CA PHE A 73 11.08 0.78 -7.79
C PHE A 73 9.70 1.28 -7.41
N LEU A 74 9.57 1.73 -6.16
CA LEU A 74 8.33 2.31 -5.64
C LEU A 74 8.16 3.73 -6.19
N THR A 75 6.93 4.13 -6.46
CA THR A 75 6.61 5.53 -6.77
C THR A 75 7.01 6.45 -5.61
N HIS A 76 6.76 5.99 -4.38
CA HIS A 76 7.10 6.71 -3.17
C HIS A 76 8.23 6.01 -2.45
N PHE A 77 9.45 6.52 -2.74
CA PHE A 77 10.70 6.39 -1.99
C PHE A 77 11.53 5.12 -2.24
N GLY A 78 11.83 4.91 -3.51
CA GLY A 78 13.06 4.25 -3.86
C GLY A 78 12.95 2.79 -4.21
N GLU A 79 14.11 2.16 -4.22
CA GLU A 79 14.31 0.78 -4.61
C GLU A 79 14.19 -0.15 -3.40
N ILE A 80 13.61 -1.31 -3.63
CA ILE A 80 13.60 -2.43 -2.69
C ILE A 80 14.13 -3.70 -3.35
N GLY A 81 14.98 -4.44 -2.63
CA GLY A 81 15.50 -5.74 -3.04
C GLY A 81 14.97 -6.91 -2.21
N ASP A 82 14.20 -6.62 -1.15
CA ASP A 82 13.58 -7.62 -0.27
C ASP A 82 12.11 -7.89 -0.66
N LYS A 83 11.89 -8.14 -1.96
CA LYS A 83 10.58 -8.27 -2.62
C LYS A 83 9.55 -9.06 -1.78
N ASN A 84 9.89 -10.27 -1.37
CA ASN A 84 8.92 -11.17 -0.72
C ASN A 84 8.52 -10.67 0.68
N SER A 85 9.46 -10.29 1.51
CA SER A 85 9.17 -9.74 2.84
C SER A 85 8.42 -8.42 2.78
N HIS A 86 8.73 -7.58 1.78
CA HIS A 86 8.02 -6.34 1.53
C HIS A 86 6.56 -6.59 1.15
N LEU A 87 6.30 -7.51 0.21
CA LEU A 87 4.95 -7.85 -0.25
C LEU A 87 4.13 -8.53 0.86
N ASP A 88 4.75 -9.38 1.68
CA ASP A 88 4.09 -9.98 2.85
C ASP A 88 3.66 -8.93 3.88
N ALA A 89 4.56 -7.99 4.18
CA ALA A 89 4.27 -6.90 5.10
C ALA A 89 3.17 -5.97 4.56
N LEU A 90 3.18 -5.67 3.26
CA LEU A 90 2.15 -4.88 2.58
C LEU A 90 0.78 -5.56 2.66
N ALA A 91 0.70 -6.83 2.26
CA ALA A 91 -0.55 -7.60 2.27
C ALA A 91 -1.14 -7.68 3.69
N LYS A 92 -0.30 -7.99 4.68
CA LYS A 92 -0.72 -8.05 6.08
C LYS A 92 -1.29 -6.71 6.54
N ARG A 93 -0.60 -5.59 6.25
CA ARG A 93 -1.03 -4.26 6.69
C ARG A 93 -2.29 -3.81 5.97
N LEU A 94 -2.43 -4.10 4.68
CA LEU A 94 -3.64 -3.81 3.91
C LEU A 94 -4.87 -4.51 4.55
N LEU A 95 -4.75 -5.79 4.87
CA LEU A 95 -5.82 -6.53 5.55
C LEU A 95 -6.11 -5.96 6.95
N THR A 96 -5.08 -5.68 7.74
CA THR A 96 -5.22 -5.10 9.08
C THR A 96 -5.95 -3.75 9.03
N TRP A 97 -5.64 -2.89 8.07
CA TRP A 97 -6.30 -1.60 7.92
C TRP A 97 -7.75 -1.73 7.43
N ALA A 98 -7.99 -2.66 6.49
CA ALA A 98 -9.34 -2.94 6.02
C ALA A 98 -10.22 -3.47 7.17
N ASP A 99 -9.72 -4.41 7.96
CA ASP A 99 -10.44 -4.98 9.11
C ASP A 99 -10.67 -3.94 10.21
N TRP A 100 -9.69 -3.09 10.49
CA TRP A 100 -9.84 -1.98 11.43
C TRP A 100 -10.97 -1.03 11.02
N MET A 101 -11.11 -0.77 9.72
CA MET A 101 -12.10 0.16 9.18
C MET A 101 -13.51 -0.43 9.12
N ARG A 102 -13.63 -1.75 9.05
CA ARG A 102 -14.89 -2.46 8.82
C ARG A 102 -16.01 -2.08 9.82
N PRO A 103 -15.81 -2.16 11.17
CA PRO A 103 -16.88 -1.84 12.12
C PRO A 103 -17.35 -0.39 12.00
N HIS A 104 -16.47 0.55 11.65
CA HIS A 104 -16.83 1.94 11.43
C HIS A 104 -17.72 2.11 10.18
N ALA A 105 -17.42 1.37 9.10
CA ALA A 105 -18.23 1.38 7.88
C ALA A 105 -19.59 0.70 8.10
N GLU A 106 -19.65 -0.38 8.87
CA GLU A 106 -20.88 -1.07 9.25
C GLU A 106 -21.80 -0.19 10.09
N ALA A 107 -21.22 0.59 11.01
CA ALA A 107 -21.92 1.55 11.86
C ALA A 107 -22.27 2.86 11.13
N ASN A 108 -21.88 3.04 9.86
CA ASN A 108 -22.02 4.29 9.10
C ASN A 108 -21.43 5.51 9.82
N THR A 109 -20.34 5.33 10.56
CA THR A 109 -19.62 6.41 11.25
C THR A 109 -19.16 7.46 10.22
N LEU A 110 -19.17 8.73 10.62
CA LEU A 110 -18.67 9.81 9.75
C LEU A 110 -17.16 9.68 9.57
N PRO A 111 -16.64 9.66 8.33
CA PRO A 111 -15.20 9.50 8.08
C PRO A 111 -14.34 10.48 8.87
N GLU A 112 -14.74 11.75 8.96
CA GLU A 112 -13.99 12.80 9.62
C GLU A 112 -13.78 12.52 11.12
N SER A 113 -14.73 11.86 11.76
CA SER A 113 -14.64 11.52 13.19
C SER A 113 -13.68 10.37 13.48
N ILE A 114 -13.33 9.58 12.43
CA ILE A 114 -12.48 8.39 12.55
C ILE A 114 -11.00 8.75 12.31
N VAL A 115 -10.73 9.78 11.51
CA VAL A 115 -9.36 10.14 11.09
C VAL A 115 -8.38 10.22 12.26
N PRO A 116 -8.66 10.90 13.39
CA PRO A 116 -7.70 10.98 14.50
C PRO A 116 -7.40 9.62 15.15
N ALA A 117 -8.41 8.76 15.26
CA ALA A 117 -8.25 7.42 15.83
C ALA A 117 -7.43 6.52 14.87
N PHE A 118 -7.72 6.58 13.59
CA PHE A 118 -6.96 5.84 12.57
C PHE A 118 -5.51 6.31 12.48
N GLN A 119 -5.27 7.62 12.50
CA GLN A 119 -3.90 8.17 12.54
C GLN A 119 -3.14 7.70 13.78
N SER A 120 -3.79 7.69 14.95
CA SER A 120 -3.18 7.17 16.18
C SER A 120 -2.84 5.69 16.08
N PHE A 121 -3.72 4.89 15.47
CA PHE A 121 -3.50 3.47 15.20
C PHE A 121 -2.28 3.27 14.27
N VAL A 122 -2.22 3.99 13.15
CA VAL A 122 -1.10 3.93 12.20
C VAL A 122 0.21 4.35 12.85
N ASN A 123 0.20 5.44 13.63
CA ASN A 123 1.39 5.91 14.35
C ASN A 123 1.90 4.86 15.35
N ALA A 124 1.01 4.16 16.05
CA ALA A 124 1.38 3.07 16.95
C ALA A 124 2.05 1.91 16.20
N GLU A 125 1.52 1.52 15.02
CA GLU A 125 2.15 0.49 14.17
C GLU A 125 3.54 0.92 13.69
N LEU A 126 3.71 2.18 13.28
CA LEU A 126 4.98 2.74 12.82
C LEU A 126 6.02 2.72 13.95
N MET A 127 5.65 3.20 15.14
CA MET A 127 6.53 3.19 16.31
C MET A 127 6.90 1.77 16.73
N ALA A 128 5.96 0.83 16.73
CA ALA A 128 6.22 -0.58 17.02
C ALA A 128 7.18 -1.22 16.01
N ALA A 129 7.23 -0.71 14.78
CA ALA A 129 8.17 -1.11 13.74
C ALA A 129 9.51 -0.32 13.79
N GLY A 130 9.74 0.50 14.83
CA GLY A 130 10.99 1.20 15.05
C GLY A 130 11.10 2.58 14.41
N VAL A 131 10.01 3.13 13.87
CA VAL A 131 10.00 4.50 13.33
C VAL A 131 10.07 5.50 14.48
N ALA A 132 11.00 6.45 14.41
CA ALA A 132 11.14 7.50 15.39
C ALA A 132 9.94 8.46 15.35
N LYS A 133 9.58 9.01 16.53
CA LYS A 133 8.40 9.88 16.63
C LYS A 133 8.47 11.12 15.73
N GLU A 134 9.65 11.66 15.55
CA GLU A 134 9.94 12.79 14.66
C GLU A 134 9.72 12.50 13.17
N ASP A 135 9.77 11.22 12.78
CA ASP A 135 9.58 10.78 11.39
C ASP A 135 8.11 10.46 11.06
N LEU A 136 7.22 10.37 12.06
CA LEU A 136 5.80 10.07 11.84
C LEU A 136 5.12 11.07 10.89
N ALA A 137 5.49 12.35 11.00
CA ALA A 137 4.94 13.39 10.12
C ALA A 137 5.29 13.18 8.63
N ARG A 138 6.43 12.54 8.34
CA ARG A 138 6.81 12.21 6.96
C ARG A 138 5.91 11.11 6.38
N TYR A 139 5.60 10.10 7.19
CA TYR A 139 4.67 9.04 6.80
C TYR A 139 3.27 9.59 6.57
N GLU A 140 2.79 10.47 7.46
CA GLU A 140 1.49 11.14 7.29
C GLU A 140 1.45 12.01 6.03
N ALA A 141 2.53 12.73 5.70
CA ALA A 141 2.61 13.53 4.49
C ALA A 141 2.59 12.67 3.22
N ALA A 142 3.20 11.47 3.25
CA ALA A 142 3.25 10.57 2.10
C ALA A 142 1.99 9.73 1.93
N ASN A 143 1.29 9.43 3.03
CA ASN A 143 0.08 8.61 3.04
C ASN A 143 -0.90 9.15 4.08
N PRO A 144 -1.61 10.24 3.78
CA PRO A 144 -2.48 10.90 4.73
C PRO A 144 -3.61 10.00 5.25
N ALA A 145 -3.79 9.96 6.56
CA ALA A 145 -4.79 9.13 7.23
C ALA A 145 -6.21 9.38 6.69
N PHE A 146 -6.57 10.63 6.40
CA PHE A 146 -7.90 10.98 5.90
C PHE A 146 -8.20 10.33 4.53
N MET A 147 -7.20 10.17 3.66
CA MET A 147 -7.38 9.51 2.36
C MET A 147 -7.64 8.02 2.54
N SER A 148 -6.86 7.35 3.39
CA SER A 148 -7.04 5.92 3.69
C SER A 148 -8.38 5.64 4.38
N VAL A 149 -8.81 6.51 5.31
CA VAL A 149 -10.16 6.43 5.90
C VAL A 149 -11.23 6.53 4.83
N ALA A 150 -11.16 7.55 3.96
CA ALA A 150 -12.16 7.75 2.91
C ALA A 150 -12.23 6.57 1.93
N GLY A 151 -11.09 6.05 1.50
CA GLY A 151 -11.01 4.93 0.56
C GLY A 151 -11.55 3.63 1.16
N LEU A 152 -11.08 3.24 2.35
CA LEU A 152 -11.49 1.99 3.00
C LEU A 152 -12.95 2.02 3.49
N MET A 153 -13.44 3.17 3.97
CA MET A 153 -14.87 3.34 4.28
C MET A 153 -15.74 3.13 3.03
N ARG A 154 -15.31 3.69 1.89
CA ARG A 154 -16.02 3.50 0.62
C ARG A 154 -15.95 2.06 0.14
N TYR A 155 -14.79 1.39 0.25
CA TYR A 155 -14.63 -0.03 -0.08
C TYR A 155 -15.67 -0.89 0.67
N TRP A 156 -15.78 -0.75 1.98
CA TRP A 156 -16.77 -1.51 2.76
C TRP A 156 -18.22 -1.16 2.47
N LYS A 157 -18.50 0.11 2.14
CA LYS A 157 -19.86 0.53 1.73
C LYS A 157 -20.31 -0.08 0.40
N LYS A 158 -19.38 -0.32 -0.53
CA LYS A 158 -19.67 -0.99 -1.81
C LYS A 158 -19.90 -2.50 -1.68
N LYS A 159 -19.50 -3.11 -0.57
CA LYS A 159 -19.66 -4.55 -0.29
C LYS A 159 -20.99 -4.90 0.38
N LYS A 160 -21.75 -3.91 0.81
CA LYS A 160 -23.11 -4.11 1.29
C LYS A 160 -24.08 -4.25 0.14
#